data_e111b8ab761102bef77bb98e6c09bf62
#
_entry.id   e111b8ab761102bef77bb98e6c09bf62
#
_cell.length_a   1.000
_cell.length_b   1.000
_cell.length_c   1.000
_cell.angle_alpha   90.00
_cell.angle_beta   90.00
_cell.angle_gamma   90.00
#
_symmetry.space_group_name_H-M   'P 1'
#
loop_
_entity.id
_entity.type
_entity.pdbx_description
1 polymer ?
#
loop_
_entity_poly.entity_id
_entity_poly.type
_entity_poly.pdbx_seq_one_letter_code
_entity_poly.pdbx_strand_id
1 'polypeptide(L)'
;MQYTPKFQAMADAAQAKAEGIEPSSVNERIANGAIALDIRDPDEHAKSHIEGSLNISRGKLEMIVEDKIPDLETEILCYCNANNRGALSAASLKDMGYVNAKYVAGGLNAYKAL
;
A
#
# COMPACT_ATOMS: atom_id res chain seq x y z
N MET A 1 13.96 13.17 -2.79
CA MET A 1 13.61 13.17 -4.21
C MET A 1 12.51 14.18 -4.48
N GLN A 2 12.65 14.95 -5.55
CA GLN A 2 11.62 15.91 -5.92
C GLN A 2 10.78 15.35 -7.06
N TYR A 3 9.47 15.28 -6.86
CA TYR A 3 8.55 14.69 -7.84
C TYR A 3 8.16 15.74 -8.90
N THR A 4 7.91 15.25 -10.11
CA THR A 4 7.39 16.13 -11.18
C THR A 4 5.93 16.47 -10.90
N PRO A 5 5.43 17.61 -11.42
CA PRO A 5 4.02 17.98 -11.24
C PRO A 5 3.03 16.91 -11.76
N LYS A 6 3.35 16.27 -12.89
CA LYS A 6 2.47 15.23 -13.45
C LYS A 6 2.39 14.01 -12.55
N PHE A 7 3.54 13.56 -12.05
CA PHE A 7 3.56 12.42 -11.14
C PHE A 7 2.79 12.74 -9.86
N GLN A 8 3.04 13.91 -9.27
CA GLN A 8 2.36 14.30 -8.04
C GLN A 8 0.85 14.44 -8.25
N ALA A 9 0.42 14.94 -9.40
CA ALA A 9 -1.01 15.03 -9.71
C ALA A 9 -1.67 13.64 -9.76
N MET A 10 -0.98 12.66 -10.34
CA MET A 10 -1.47 11.27 -10.34
C MET A 10 -1.56 10.71 -8.92
N ALA A 11 -0.55 10.96 -8.10
CA ALA A 11 -0.54 10.50 -6.72
C ALA A 11 -1.63 11.18 -5.88
N ASP A 12 -1.86 12.48 -6.09
CA ASP A 12 -2.92 13.21 -5.41
C ASP A 12 -4.30 12.67 -5.79
N ALA A 13 -4.51 12.36 -7.06
CA ALA A 13 -5.75 11.76 -7.52
C ALA A 13 -5.97 10.37 -6.89
N ALA A 14 -4.90 9.59 -6.76
CA ALA A 14 -4.95 8.28 -6.11
C ALA A 14 -5.30 8.41 -4.63
N GLN A 15 -4.75 9.40 -3.94
CA GLN A 15 -5.07 9.65 -2.53
C GLN A 15 -6.53 10.07 -2.35
N ALA A 16 -7.11 10.76 -3.33
CA ALA A 16 -8.52 11.12 -3.29
C ALA A 16 -9.43 9.93 -3.55
N LYS A 17 -8.97 8.95 -4.34
CA LYS A 17 -9.74 7.77 -4.73
C LYS A 17 -9.71 6.66 -3.68
N ALA A 18 -8.56 6.44 -3.05
CA ALA A 18 -8.36 5.39 -2.06
C ALA A 18 -8.41 5.98 -0.64
N GLU A 19 -8.78 5.14 0.31
CA GLU A 19 -8.80 5.54 1.72
C GLU A 19 -7.42 5.40 2.33
N GLY A 20 -6.92 6.47 2.98
CA GLY A 20 -5.72 6.41 3.80
C GLY A 20 -6.08 6.05 5.24
N ILE A 21 -5.30 5.19 5.86
CA ILE A 21 -5.48 4.82 7.26
C ILE A 21 -4.31 5.30 8.09
N GLU A 22 -4.55 5.52 9.38
CA GLU A 22 -3.49 5.94 10.28
C GLU A 22 -2.51 4.80 10.55
N PRO A 23 -1.21 5.07 10.62
CA PRO A 23 -0.21 4.04 10.94
C PRO A 23 -0.48 3.31 12.25
N SER A 24 -1.03 4.01 13.23
CA SER A 24 -1.34 3.44 14.54
C SER A 24 -2.41 2.34 14.49
N SER A 25 -3.21 2.28 13.42
CA SER A 25 -4.24 1.25 13.28
C SER A 25 -3.75 -0.02 12.58
N VAL A 26 -2.55 -0.02 12.03
CA VAL A 26 -2.05 -1.11 11.17
C VAL A 26 -1.99 -2.43 11.91
N ASN A 27 -1.36 -2.48 13.09
CA ASN A 27 -1.18 -3.73 13.82
C ASN A 27 -2.51 -4.36 14.22
N GLU A 28 -3.47 -3.57 14.65
CA GLU A 28 -4.81 -4.07 14.99
C GLU A 28 -5.52 -4.62 13.76
N ARG A 29 -5.41 -3.92 12.62
CA ARG A 29 -6.03 -4.39 11.38
C ARG A 29 -5.43 -5.72 10.91
N ILE A 30 -4.11 -5.87 11.00
CA ILE A 30 -3.44 -7.12 10.67
C ILE A 30 -3.93 -8.24 11.60
N ALA A 31 -4.05 -7.97 12.89
CA ALA A 31 -4.57 -8.95 13.85
C ALA A 31 -5.99 -9.39 13.52
N ASN A 32 -6.76 -8.52 12.84
CA ASN A 32 -8.13 -8.82 12.42
C ASN A 32 -8.22 -9.32 10.97
N GLY A 33 -7.10 -9.72 10.38
CA GLY A 33 -7.10 -10.39 9.07
C GLY A 33 -6.66 -9.53 7.89
N ALA A 34 -6.32 -8.26 8.10
CA ALA A 34 -5.79 -7.43 7.01
C ALA A 34 -4.40 -7.90 6.58
N ILE A 35 -4.08 -7.69 5.32
CA ILE A 35 -2.77 -7.97 4.76
C ILE A 35 -2.06 -6.65 4.50
N ALA A 36 -0.93 -6.43 5.17
CA ALA A 36 -0.05 -5.31 4.84
C ALA A 36 0.73 -5.67 3.57
N LEU A 37 0.70 -4.79 2.59
CA LEU A 37 1.28 -5.03 1.28
C LEU A 37 2.34 -3.97 0.97
N ASP A 38 3.60 -4.39 1.03
CA ASP A 38 4.72 -3.54 0.68
C ASP A 38 4.87 -3.51 -0.84
N ILE A 39 4.64 -2.35 -1.44
CA ILE A 39 4.70 -2.20 -2.88
C ILE A 39 6.03 -1.60 -3.36
N ARG A 40 6.99 -1.48 -2.45
CA ARG A 40 8.34 -1.07 -2.79
C ARG A 40 9.10 -2.23 -3.43
N ASP A 41 10.30 -1.96 -3.89
CA ASP A 41 11.13 -2.99 -4.49
C ASP A 41 11.64 -3.99 -3.43
N PRO A 42 11.99 -5.23 -3.84
CA PRO A 42 12.45 -6.24 -2.89
C PRO A 42 13.65 -5.82 -2.04
N ASP A 43 14.55 -5.02 -2.58
CA ASP A 43 15.72 -4.50 -1.85
C ASP A 43 15.29 -3.63 -0.67
N GLU A 44 14.31 -2.77 -0.89
CA GLU A 44 13.76 -1.91 0.15
C GLU A 44 13.08 -2.75 1.23
N HIS A 45 12.29 -3.72 0.82
CA HIS A 45 11.59 -4.64 1.74
C HIS A 45 12.59 -5.41 2.61
N ALA A 46 13.67 -5.91 2.00
CA ALA A 46 14.69 -6.69 2.72
C ALA A 46 15.38 -5.87 3.82
N LYS A 47 15.54 -4.57 3.60
CA LYS A 47 16.18 -3.69 4.58
C LYS A 47 15.30 -3.41 5.79
N SER A 48 14.02 -3.18 5.56
CA SER A 48 13.07 -2.84 6.62
C SER A 48 11.66 -2.92 6.06
N HIS A 49 10.74 -3.53 6.81
CA HIS A 49 9.35 -3.65 6.41
C HIS A 49 8.46 -3.84 7.64
N ILE A 50 7.16 -3.71 7.46
CA ILE A 50 6.18 -4.04 8.50
C ILE A 50 6.20 -5.55 8.67
N GLU A 51 6.38 -6.02 9.90
CA GLU A 51 6.46 -7.45 10.18
C GLU A 51 5.22 -8.18 9.66
N GLY A 52 5.46 -9.27 8.94
CA GLY A 52 4.39 -10.08 8.35
C GLY A 52 3.86 -9.54 7.04
N SER A 53 4.37 -8.41 6.55
CA SER A 53 3.88 -7.85 5.29
C SER A 53 4.33 -8.68 4.08
N LEU A 54 3.45 -8.72 3.08
CA LEU A 54 3.73 -9.30 1.78
C LEU A 54 4.43 -8.26 0.92
N ASN A 55 5.33 -8.67 0.04
CA ASN A 55 6.01 -7.74 -0.86
C ASN A 55 5.67 -8.06 -2.32
N ILE A 56 5.07 -7.09 -3.01
CA ILE A 56 4.87 -7.15 -4.46
C ILE A 56 5.24 -5.77 -4.99
N SER A 57 6.29 -5.70 -5.80
CA SER A 57 6.72 -4.43 -6.40
C SER A 57 5.60 -3.78 -7.20
N ARG A 58 5.48 -2.46 -7.13
CA ARG A 58 4.43 -1.70 -7.81
C ARG A 58 4.29 -2.09 -9.29
N GLY A 59 5.39 -2.31 -9.98
CA GLY A 59 5.39 -2.66 -11.40
C GLY A 59 4.85 -4.06 -11.71
N LYS A 60 4.73 -4.92 -10.70
CA LYS A 60 4.21 -6.29 -10.87
C LYS A 60 2.87 -6.50 -10.19
N LEU A 61 2.38 -5.47 -9.51
CA LEU A 61 1.23 -5.59 -8.61
C LEU A 61 0.01 -6.20 -9.29
N GLU A 62 -0.46 -5.57 -10.36
CA GLU A 62 -1.69 -5.99 -11.04
C GLU A 62 -1.58 -7.39 -11.63
N MET A 63 -0.37 -7.78 -12.02
CA MET A 63 -0.12 -9.08 -12.64
C MET A 63 -0.13 -10.23 -11.61
N ILE A 64 0.28 -9.96 -10.37
CA ILE A 64 0.54 -11.01 -9.38
C ILE A 64 -0.51 -11.05 -8.27
N VAL A 65 -1.16 -9.93 -7.95
CA VAL A 65 -1.95 -9.80 -6.73
C VAL A 65 -3.05 -10.84 -6.59
N GLU A 66 -3.73 -11.19 -7.68
CA GLU A 66 -4.82 -12.16 -7.62
C GLU A 66 -4.35 -13.55 -7.19
N ASP A 67 -3.11 -13.91 -7.57
CA ASP A 67 -2.51 -15.17 -7.15
C ASP A 67 -2.20 -15.19 -5.66
N LYS A 68 -1.75 -14.05 -5.13
CA LYS A 68 -1.35 -13.94 -3.73
C LYS A 68 -2.50 -13.63 -2.79
N ILE A 69 -3.47 -12.82 -3.25
CA ILE A 69 -4.62 -12.40 -2.47
C ILE A 69 -5.87 -12.60 -3.34
N PRO A 70 -6.38 -13.82 -3.43
CA PRO A 70 -7.49 -14.11 -4.34
C PRO A 70 -8.84 -13.55 -3.89
N ASP A 71 -9.03 -13.27 -2.60
CA ASP A 71 -10.31 -12.77 -2.07
C ASP A 71 -10.38 -11.26 -2.23
N LEU A 72 -11.30 -10.77 -3.08
CA LEU A 72 -11.50 -9.35 -3.36
C LEU A 72 -12.01 -8.56 -2.15
N GLU A 73 -12.49 -9.21 -1.10
CA GLU A 73 -12.94 -8.54 0.11
C GLU A 73 -11.86 -8.39 1.17
N THR A 74 -10.69 -8.98 0.96
CA THR A 74 -9.55 -8.84 1.88
C THR A 74 -9.21 -7.37 2.10
N GLU A 75 -9.07 -6.95 3.36
CA GLU A 75 -8.53 -5.63 3.65
C GLU A 75 -7.04 -5.63 3.34
N ILE A 76 -6.62 -4.79 2.40
CA ILE A 76 -5.23 -4.68 1.97
C ILE A 76 -4.71 -3.31 2.34
N LEU A 77 -3.59 -3.28 3.06
CA LEU A 77 -2.96 -2.05 3.52
C LEU A 77 -1.68 -1.83 2.72
N CYS A 78 -1.83 -1.13 1.58
CA CYS A 78 -0.69 -0.83 0.71
C CYS A 78 0.21 0.22 1.36
N TYR A 79 1.52 0.05 1.30
CA TYR A 79 2.41 1.06 1.82
C TYR A 79 3.70 1.15 1.02
N CYS A 80 4.24 2.36 1.01
CA CYS A 80 5.60 2.65 0.56
C CYS A 80 6.32 3.38 1.70
N ASN A 81 7.32 4.19 1.40
CA ASN A 81 7.99 4.94 2.46
C ASN A 81 7.16 6.11 2.98
N ALA A 82 6.38 6.75 2.10
CA ALA A 82 5.50 7.86 2.45
C ALA A 82 4.08 7.59 1.94
N ASN A 83 3.58 8.35 0.97
CA ASN A 83 2.19 8.24 0.51
C ASN A 83 2.03 7.77 -0.93
N ASN A 84 2.87 8.25 -1.84
CA ASN A 84 2.54 8.23 -3.28
C ASN A 84 2.40 6.84 -3.88
N ARG A 85 3.41 5.99 -3.78
CA ARG A 85 3.36 4.64 -4.36
C ARG A 85 2.27 3.79 -3.70
N GLY A 86 2.11 3.93 -2.37
CA GLY A 86 1.07 3.21 -1.64
C GLY A 86 -0.33 3.60 -2.10
N ALA A 87 -0.58 4.89 -2.23
CA ALA A 87 -1.88 5.40 -2.69
C ALA A 87 -2.18 4.98 -4.13
N LEU A 88 -1.18 5.10 -5.03
CA LEU A 88 -1.33 4.64 -6.42
C LEU A 88 -1.67 3.16 -6.48
N SER A 89 -1.04 2.35 -5.63
CA SER A 89 -1.30 0.92 -5.57
C SER A 89 -2.70 0.61 -5.06
N ALA A 90 -3.12 1.26 -3.98
CA ALA A 90 -4.47 1.05 -3.42
C ALA A 90 -5.54 1.46 -4.43
N ALA A 91 -5.36 2.58 -5.13
CA ALA A 91 -6.30 3.03 -6.16
C ALA A 91 -6.39 2.02 -7.32
N SER A 92 -5.25 1.47 -7.75
CA SER A 92 -5.23 0.46 -8.81
C SER A 92 -5.94 -0.82 -8.37
N LEU A 93 -5.73 -1.26 -7.15
CA LEU A 93 -6.40 -2.44 -6.63
C LEU A 93 -7.92 -2.23 -6.55
N LYS A 94 -8.37 -1.03 -6.20
CA LYS A 94 -9.81 -0.73 -6.22
C LYS A 94 -10.38 -0.86 -7.63
N ASP A 95 -9.64 -0.42 -8.63
CA ASP A 95 -10.05 -0.58 -10.04
C ASP A 95 -10.16 -2.06 -10.43
N MET A 96 -9.39 -2.93 -9.80
CA MET A 96 -9.46 -4.38 -10.04
C MET A 96 -10.58 -5.06 -9.26
N GLY A 97 -11.27 -4.34 -8.39
CA GLY A 97 -12.38 -4.90 -7.61
C GLY A 97 -12.05 -5.21 -6.15
N TYR A 98 -10.85 -4.90 -5.68
CA TYR A 98 -10.51 -5.04 -4.26
C TYR A 98 -11.15 -3.90 -3.48
N VAL A 99 -12.32 -4.15 -2.95
CA VAL A 99 -13.17 -3.12 -2.34
C VAL A 99 -12.62 -2.55 -1.03
N ASN A 100 -11.74 -3.30 -0.36
CA ASN A 100 -11.13 -2.89 0.90
C ASN A 100 -9.64 -2.57 0.77
N ALA A 101 -9.19 -2.17 -0.41
CA ALA A 101 -7.81 -1.73 -0.59
C ALA A 101 -7.65 -0.31 -0.07
N LYS A 102 -6.65 -0.13 0.80
CA LYS A 102 -6.35 1.14 1.48
C LYS A 102 -4.85 1.37 1.45
N TYR A 103 -4.41 2.58 1.78
CA TYR A 103 -2.99 2.86 1.92
C TYR A 103 -2.68 3.35 3.33
N VAL A 104 -1.47 3.10 3.80
CA VAL A 104 -1.01 3.59 5.11
C VAL A 104 -0.54 5.02 4.93
N ALA A 105 -1.23 5.98 5.54
CA ALA A 105 -0.85 7.39 5.47
C ALA A 105 0.54 7.59 6.10
N GLY A 106 1.42 8.25 5.36
CA GLY A 106 2.81 8.43 5.77
C GLY A 106 3.69 7.18 5.63
N GLY A 107 3.13 6.04 5.24
CA GLY A 107 3.84 4.83 4.90
C GLY A 107 4.71 4.24 6.01
N LEU A 108 5.75 3.55 5.61
CA LEU A 108 6.66 2.90 6.56
C LEU A 108 7.34 3.91 7.48
N ASN A 109 7.68 5.10 6.98
CA ASN A 109 8.31 6.13 7.80
C ASN A 109 7.44 6.51 8.99
N ALA A 110 6.14 6.74 8.75
CA ALA A 110 5.21 7.08 9.82
C ALA A 110 4.97 5.90 10.76
N TYR A 111 4.90 4.70 10.22
CA TYR A 111 4.73 3.48 11.03
C TYR A 111 5.91 3.29 11.99
N LYS A 112 7.12 3.49 11.51
CA LYS A 112 8.34 3.34 12.33
C LYS A 112 8.50 4.44 13.36
N ALA A 113 7.84 5.57 13.19
CA ALA A 113 7.89 6.70 14.11
C ALA A 113 6.90 6.57 15.28
N LEU A 114 6.12 5.53 15.33
CA LEU A 114 5.17 5.29 16.42
C LEU A 114 5.86 5.05 17.76
#